data_878f8470b8a0a22f7847f8c54cfbdd9f
#
_entry.id   878f8470b8a0a22f7847f8c54cfbdd9f
#
_cell.length_a   1.000
_cell.length_b   1.000
_cell.length_c   1.000
_cell.angle_alpha   90.00
_cell.angle_beta   90.00
_cell.angle_gamma   90.00
#
_symmetry.space_group_name_H-M   'P 1'
#
loop_
_entity.id
_entity.type
_entity.pdbx_description
1 polymer ?
#
loop_
_entity_poly.entity_id
_entity_poly.type
_entity_poly.pdbx_seq_one_letter_code
_entity_poly.pdbx_strand_id
1 'polypeptide(L)'
;MKSTRLIIAVVALFGIVGAAQAGGDAKAGKAKAGACAGCHGANGEGKAPNPKLAGLAEDKFVQDLKDYKSGKRANPIMKTFASQLSEKDMENLAAYYASLKK
;
A
#
# COMPACT_ATOMS: atom_id res chain seq x y z
N MET A 1 -16.14 -32.95 44.50
CA MET A 1 -16.08 -32.59 44.14
C MET A 1 -16.01 -31.78 43.58
N LYS A 2 -15.89 -31.37 43.27
CA LYS A 2 -15.73 -30.61 42.78
C LYS A 2 -15.34 -30.29 41.79
N SER A 3 -15.37 -30.04 41.07
CA SER A 3 -15.04 -29.80 40.11
C SER A 3 -14.66 -28.89 39.62
N THR A 4 -14.26 -28.54 39.12
CA THR A 4 -13.70 -27.66 38.76
C THR A 4 -13.78 -27.33 37.58
N ARG A 5 -14.00 -26.86 37.08
CA ARG A 5 -14.14 -26.52 36.07
C ARG A 5 -13.40 -25.69 35.50
N LEU A 6 -13.02 -25.42 34.95
CA LEU A 6 -12.22 -24.72 34.45
C LEU A 6 -12.54 -24.16 33.30
N ILE A 7 -12.48 -23.40 32.91
CA ILE A 7 -12.81 -22.82 31.96
C ILE A 7 -11.98 -22.18 31.27
N ILE A 8 -11.75 -22.15 30.51
CA ILE A 8 -10.89 -21.64 29.87
C ILE A 8 -11.25 -20.77 29.00
N ALA A 9 -11.12 -19.98 28.93
CA ALA A 9 -11.48 -19.03 28.29
C ALA A 9 -10.65 -18.74 27.25
N VAL A 10 -10.61 -18.89 26.55
CA VAL A 10 -9.87 -18.72 25.60
C VAL A 10 -10.05 -17.66 24.89
N VAL A 11 -9.66 -17.02 24.52
CA VAL A 11 -9.69 -15.99 23.93
C VAL A 11 -9.25 -15.75 22.76
N ALA A 12 -9.48 -15.69 22.12
CA ALA A 12 -9.12 -15.63 20.91
C ALA A 12 -9.04 -14.38 20.41
N LEU A 13 -8.66 -13.71 20.34
CA LEU A 13 -8.74 -12.55 19.95
C LEU A 13 -7.94 -12.25 18.95
N PHE A 14 -7.32 -12.71 18.45
CA PHE A 14 -6.50 -12.37 17.58
C PHE A 14 -6.91 -12.06 16.26
N GLY A 15 -7.60 -12.50 15.74
CA GLY A 15 -7.87 -12.26 14.43
C GLY A 15 -7.85 -10.87 14.00
N ILE A 16 -8.15 -10.04 14.71
CA ILE A 16 -8.20 -8.77 14.37
C ILE A 16 -7.01 -8.18 13.88
N VAL A 17 -6.03 -8.41 14.42
CA VAL A 17 -4.86 -7.84 14.05
C VAL A 17 -4.48 -8.15 12.66
N GLY A 18 -4.65 -9.31 12.25
CA GLY A 18 -4.29 -9.69 10.94
C GLY A 18 -4.96 -8.88 9.89
N ALA A 19 -6.19 -8.64 10.10
CA ALA A 19 -6.94 -7.92 9.13
C ALA A 19 -6.40 -6.53 8.96
N ALA A 20 -5.99 -5.95 10.00
CA ALA A 20 -5.52 -4.60 9.93
C ALA A 20 -4.27 -4.50 9.10
N GLN A 21 -3.56 -5.59 8.95
CA GLN A 21 -2.35 -5.54 8.22
C GLN A 21 -2.51 -5.89 6.78
N ALA A 22 -3.65 -6.33 6.39
CA ALA A 22 -3.87 -6.77 5.06
C ALA A 22 -3.45 -5.74 4.02
N GLY A 23 -3.69 -4.54 4.23
CA GLY A 23 -3.28 -3.56 3.27
C GLY A 23 -2.10 -2.80 3.82
N GLY A 24 -1.65 -1.83 3.18
CA GLY A 24 -0.58 -1.02 3.66
C GLY A 24 -1.05 0.02 4.64
N ASP A 25 -0.12 0.78 5.14
CA ASP A 25 -0.37 1.85 6.08
C ASP A 25 -0.36 3.18 5.32
N ALA A 26 -1.48 3.84 5.22
CA ALA A 26 -1.58 5.09 4.47
C ALA A 26 -0.69 6.19 5.03
N LYS A 27 -0.48 6.21 6.33
CA LYS A 27 0.35 7.22 6.92
C LYS A 27 1.81 7.02 6.52
N ALA A 28 2.27 5.79 6.54
CA ALA A 28 3.62 5.47 6.10
C ALA A 28 3.74 5.74 4.60
N GLY A 29 2.68 5.49 3.85
CA GLY A 29 2.67 5.75 2.42
C GLY A 29 2.81 7.23 2.13
N LYS A 30 2.12 8.06 2.93
CA LYS A 30 2.21 9.48 2.75
C LYS A 30 3.66 9.95 2.94
N ALA A 31 4.34 9.39 3.92
CA ALA A 31 5.71 9.76 4.20
C ALA A 31 6.64 9.41 3.03
N LYS A 32 6.30 8.37 2.28
CA LYS A 32 7.10 7.94 1.15
C LYS A 32 6.71 8.64 -0.15
N ALA A 33 5.55 9.23 -0.20
CA ALA A 33 4.98 9.75 -1.44
C ALA A 33 5.71 10.98 -2.02
N GLY A 34 6.60 11.55 -1.26
CA GLY A 34 7.33 12.73 -1.76
C GLY A 34 8.00 12.46 -3.10
N ALA A 35 8.53 11.25 -3.28
CA ALA A 35 9.20 10.93 -4.52
C ALA A 35 8.24 10.84 -5.70
N CYS A 36 6.97 10.64 -5.44
CA CYS A 36 5.98 10.48 -6.49
C CYS A 36 5.34 11.82 -6.84
N ALA A 37 5.26 12.70 -5.86
CA ALA A 37 4.52 13.94 -6.00
C ALA A 37 5.06 14.86 -7.09
N GLY A 38 6.34 14.85 -7.30
CA GLY A 38 6.92 15.75 -8.29
C GLY A 38 6.40 15.52 -9.69
N CYS A 39 6.10 14.28 -10.02
CA CYS A 39 5.64 13.94 -11.35
C CYS A 39 4.14 13.63 -11.41
N HIS A 40 3.58 13.09 -10.35
CA HIS A 40 2.18 12.68 -10.37
C HIS A 40 1.25 13.66 -9.68
N GLY A 41 1.79 14.72 -9.11
CA GLY A 41 0.98 15.73 -8.43
C GLY A 41 1.02 15.54 -6.93
N ALA A 42 0.91 16.62 -6.19
CA ALA A 42 0.98 16.60 -4.73
C ALA A 42 -0.04 15.68 -4.10
N ASN A 43 -1.19 15.51 -4.73
CA ASN A 43 -2.21 14.61 -4.24
C ASN A 43 -2.46 13.46 -5.21
N GLY A 44 -1.50 13.18 -6.06
CA GLY A 44 -1.63 12.08 -7.01
C GLY A 44 -2.67 12.33 -8.09
N GLU A 45 -2.96 13.59 -8.34
CA GLU A 45 -3.98 13.95 -9.31
C GLU A 45 -3.55 13.74 -10.76
N GLY A 46 -2.27 13.53 -10.97
CA GLY A 46 -1.75 13.34 -12.32
C GLY A 46 -1.28 14.63 -12.93
N LYS A 47 -0.23 14.56 -13.73
CA LYS A 47 0.25 15.69 -14.48
C LYS A 47 0.70 15.11 -15.80
N ALA A 48 -0.04 15.37 -16.84
CA ALA A 48 0.24 14.77 -18.15
C ALA A 48 1.73 14.89 -18.49
N PRO A 49 2.34 13.86 -19.01
CA PRO A 49 1.76 12.57 -19.38
C PRO A 49 1.71 11.56 -18.22
N ASN A 50 2.03 11.97 -17.02
CA ASN A 50 2.07 11.07 -15.89
C ASN A 50 0.66 10.82 -15.36
N PRO A 51 0.30 9.57 -15.15
CA PRO A 51 -1.08 9.25 -14.80
C PRO A 51 -1.48 9.59 -13.38
N LYS A 52 -2.78 9.67 -13.19
CA LYS A 52 -3.36 9.90 -11.88
C LYS A 52 -3.14 8.68 -11.01
N LEU A 53 -2.80 8.88 -9.77
CA LEU A 53 -2.62 7.80 -8.81
C LEU A 53 -3.74 7.80 -7.76
N ALA A 54 -4.32 8.95 -7.48
CA ALA A 54 -5.35 9.06 -6.46
C ALA A 54 -6.55 8.19 -6.80
N GLY A 55 -7.00 7.42 -5.86
CA GLY A 55 -8.17 6.58 -6.06
C GLY A 55 -7.95 5.26 -6.78
N LEU A 56 -6.71 4.96 -7.17
CA LEU A 56 -6.46 3.69 -7.81
C LEU A 56 -6.67 2.55 -6.81
N ALA A 57 -7.20 1.45 -7.28
CA ALA A 57 -7.36 0.27 -6.44
C ALA A 57 -5.98 -0.17 -5.96
N GLU A 58 -5.89 -0.56 -4.71
CA GLU A 58 -4.59 -0.86 -4.12
C GLU A 58 -3.84 -1.98 -4.83
N ASP A 59 -4.55 -3.03 -5.21
CA ASP A 59 -3.90 -4.15 -5.88
C ASP A 59 -3.35 -3.73 -7.24
N LYS A 60 -4.07 -2.86 -7.94
CA LYS A 60 -3.60 -2.41 -9.23
C LYS A 60 -2.38 -1.52 -9.06
N PHE A 61 -2.39 -0.66 -8.05
CA PHE A 61 -1.27 0.22 -7.78
C PHE A 61 0.00 -0.60 -7.51
N VAL A 62 -0.12 -1.60 -6.65
CA VAL A 62 1.01 -2.46 -6.31
C VAL A 62 1.50 -3.21 -7.54
N GLN A 63 0.55 -3.76 -8.31
CA GLN A 63 0.95 -4.53 -9.48
C GLN A 63 1.67 -3.65 -10.50
N ASP A 64 1.19 -2.43 -10.71
CA ASP A 64 1.84 -1.51 -11.64
C ASP A 64 3.28 -1.24 -11.19
N LEU A 65 3.50 -1.01 -9.90
CA LEU A 65 4.85 -0.76 -9.42
C LEU A 65 5.74 -1.98 -9.58
N LYS A 66 5.20 -3.16 -9.33
CA LYS A 66 5.97 -4.39 -9.53
C LYS A 66 6.34 -4.56 -10.99
N ASP A 67 5.43 -4.21 -11.88
CA ASP A 67 5.66 -4.34 -13.30
C ASP A 67 6.75 -3.37 -13.77
N TYR A 68 6.78 -2.17 -13.23
CA TYR A 68 7.85 -1.25 -13.55
C TYR A 68 9.17 -1.75 -12.98
N LYS A 69 9.15 -2.25 -11.76
CA LYS A 69 10.37 -2.72 -11.11
C LYS A 69 10.99 -3.88 -11.87
N SER A 70 10.16 -4.79 -12.37
CA SER A 70 10.67 -5.96 -13.09
C SER A 70 10.98 -5.66 -14.55
N GLY A 71 10.52 -4.53 -15.05
CA GLY A 71 10.71 -4.19 -16.46
C GLY A 71 9.59 -4.67 -17.35
N LYS A 72 8.55 -5.30 -16.76
CA LYS A 72 7.43 -5.77 -17.54
C LYS A 72 6.70 -4.59 -18.18
N ARG A 73 6.63 -3.47 -17.50
CA ARG A 73 6.15 -2.24 -18.10
C ARG A 73 7.35 -1.36 -18.36
N ALA A 74 7.51 -0.99 -19.62
CA ALA A 74 8.69 -0.23 -20.01
C ALA A 74 8.55 1.24 -19.66
N ASN A 75 9.28 1.67 -18.69
CA ASN A 75 9.36 3.08 -18.33
C ASN A 75 10.60 3.25 -17.46
N PRO A 76 11.70 3.72 -18.02
CA PRO A 76 12.96 3.81 -17.29
C PRO A 76 12.88 4.65 -16.03
N ILE A 77 12.10 5.71 -16.06
CA ILE A 77 12.00 6.59 -14.92
C ILE A 77 11.24 5.90 -13.79
N MET A 78 10.09 5.32 -14.11
CA MET A 78 9.33 4.59 -13.10
C MET A 78 10.08 3.37 -12.61
N LYS A 79 10.88 2.74 -13.47
CA LYS A 79 11.68 1.61 -13.03
C LYS A 79 12.69 2.03 -11.98
N THR A 80 13.29 3.19 -12.15
CA THR A 80 14.24 3.69 -11.18
C THR A 80 13.58 3.93 -9.83
N PHE A 81 12.42 4.58 -9.82
CA PHE A 81 11.74 4.83 -8.57
C PHE A 81 11.22 3.54 -7.94
N ALA A 82 10.59 2.69 -8.74
CA ALA A 82 10.02 1.45 -8.22
C ALA A 82 11.10 0.51 -7.68
N SER A 83 12.30 0.56 -8.25
CA SER A 83 13.39 -0.29 -7.81
C SER A 83 13.84 0.02 -6.39
N GLN A 84 13.54 1.20 -5.90
CA GLN A 84 13.92 1.60 -4.56
C GLN A 84 12.86 1.23 -3.53
N LEU A 85 11.76 0.66 -3.95
CA LEU A 85 10.66 0.36 -3.05
C LEU A 85 10.61 -1.11 -2.69
N SER A 86 10.37 -1.38 -1.42
CA SER A 86 10.12 -2.75 -0.98
C SER A 86 8.65 -3.04 -1.27
N GLU A 87 8.25 -4.27 -1.16
CA GLU A 87 6.86 -4.61 -1.35
C GLU A 87 6.01 -3.89 -0.32
N LYS A 88 6.50 -3.77 0.90
CA LYS A 88 5.77 -3.08 1.95
C LYS A 88 5.62 -1.60 1.61
N ASP A 89 6.64 -0.98 1.04
CA ASP A 89 6.54 0.41 0.60
C ASP A 89 5.47 0.56 -0.45
N MET A 90 5.38 -0.39 -1.38
CA MET A 90 4.38 -0.35 -2.43
C MET A 90 2.98 -0.45 -1.84
N GLU A 91 2.80 -1.32 -0.86
CA GLU A 91 1.51 -1.47 -0.20
C GLU A 91 1.12 -0.22 0.56
N ASN A 92 2.09 0.39 1.24
CA ASN A 92 1.82 1.61 1.98
C ASN A 92 1.46 2.77 1.06
N LEU A 93 2.17 2.90 -0.05
CA LEU A 93 1.86 3.92 -1.04
C LEU A 93 0.48 3.67 -1.64
N ALA A 94 0.15 2.42 -1.91
CA ALA A 94 -1.15 2.07 -2.46
C ALA A 94 -2.27 2.48 -1.53
N ALA A 95 -2.10 2.23 -0.24
CA ALA A 95 -3.10 2.60 0.74
C ALA A 95 -3.26 4.12 0.82
N TYR A 96 -2.16 4.83 0.75
CA TYR A 96 -2.21 6.28 0.81
C TYR A 96 -2.95 6.85 -0.39
N TYR A 97 -2.55 6.47 -1.61
CA TYR A 97 -3.20 7.02 -2.79
C TYR A 97 -4.66 6.58 -2.92
N ALA A 98 -4.97 5.38 -2.48
CA ALA A 98 -6.37 4.94 -2.50
C ALA A 98 -7.23 5.81 -1.58
N SER A 99 -6.65 6.31 -0.50
CA SER A 99 -7.38 7.14 0.42
C SER A 99 -7.66 8.54 -0.13
N LEU A 100 -6.98 8.89 -1.19
CA LEU A 100 -7.13 10.21 -1.78
C LEU A 100 -8.12 10.22 -2.93
N LYS A 101 -9.04 9.26 -2.95
CA LYS A 101 -9.96 9.20 -3.98
C LYS A 101 -10.64 10.45 -4.19
N LYS A 102 -10.83 10.80 -5.24
CA LYS A 102 -11.46 11.99 -5.47
C LYS A 102 -12.07 11.93 -6.67
#